data_bc2f5dcf3d679667417f45d31d027a80
#
_entry.id   bc2f5dcf3d679667417f45d31d027a80
#
_cell.length_a   1.000
_cell.length_b   1.000
_cell.length_c   1.000
_cell.angle_alpha   90.00
_cell.angle_beta   90.00
_cell.angle_gamma   90.00
#
_symmetry.space_group_name_H-M   'P 1'
#
loop_
_entity.id
_entity.type
_entity.pdbx_description
1 polymer ?
#
loop_
_entity_poly.entity_id
_entity_poly.type
_entity_poly.pdbx_seq_one_letter_code
_entity_poly.pdbx_strand_id
1 'polypeptide(L)'
;MEKRYLDAAELLRDSWELARRVYASGWHPTHLVGLWRGGAPVAVAVHEWLAFHGVITDHCPIRTRSYTAIGEQAATVAVDGLEPLVAVLQPESRLLLVDDIFDSGRSLAAVVEALRERCGERMPLEVRTATVYYHPGHRVAPHGPSYHVHETDCWLVFPHELLGLDRAEILSYKPEVPLGPLRSSQEPHEKP
;
A
#
# COMPACT_ATOMS: atom_id res chain seq x y z
N MET A 1 6.16 11.20 -18.67
CA MET A 1 4.90 10.80 -18.00
C MET A 1 4.48 11.97 -17.14
N GLU A 2 3.23 12.38 -17.20
CA GLU A 2 2.70 13.48 -16.39
C GLU A 2 2.67 13.06 -14.91
N LYS A 3 3.16 13.95 -14.02
CA LYS A 3 3.12 13.74 -12.57
C LYS A 3 1.89 14.45 -11.99
N ARG A 4 1.10 13.76 -11.17
CA ARG A 4 0.04 14.32 -10.35
C ARG A 4 0.45 14.28 -8.89
N TYR A 5 0.49 15.45 -8.26
CA TYR A 5 0.79 15.60 -6.83
C TYR A 5 -0.51 15.57 -6.03
N LEU A 6 -0.58 14.69 -5.05
CA LEU A 6 -1.74 14.51 -4.18
C LEU A 6 -1.52 15.26 -2.87
N ASP A 7 -2.55 15.92 -2.37
CA ASP A 7 -2.50 16.51 -1.04
C ASP A 7 -2.91 15.53 0.08
N ALA A 8 -2.52 15.82 1.31
CA ALA A 8 -2.77 14.95 2.45
C ALA A 8 -4.27 14.83 2.79
N ALA A 9 -5.05 15.90 2.61
CA ALA A 9 -6.48 15.90 2.88
C ALA A 9 -7.25 15.11 1.81
N GLU A 10 -6.81 15.18 0.54
CA GLU A 10 -7.34 14.34 -0.54
C GLU A 10 -7.13 12.86 -0.22
N LEU A 11 -5.88 12.46 0.07
CA LEU A 11 -5.56 11.06 0.40
C LEU A 11 -6.36 10.55 1.60
N LEU A 12 -6.51 11.37 2.64
CA LEU A 12 -7.27 10.99 3.82
C LEU A 12 -8.77 10.79 3.52
N ARG A 13 -9.39 11.70 2.77
CA ARG A 13 -10.79 11.56 2.35
C ARG A 13 -11.00 10.29 1.52
N ASP A 14 -10.11 10.05 0.58
CA ASP A 14 -10.19 8.88 -0.31
C ASP A 14 -9.94 7.57 0.47
N SER A 15 -9.09 7.60 1.50
CA SER A 15 -8.91 6.45 2.40
C SER A 15 -10.18 6.12 3.18
N TRP A 16 -10.94 7.11 3.63
CA TRP A 16 -12.25 6.89 4.25
C TRP A 16 -13.30 6.40 3.25
N GLU A 17 -13.28 6.92 2.02
CA GLU A 17 -14.15 6.40 0.95
C GLU A 17 -13.82 4.95 0.61
N LEU A 18 -12.52 4.57 0.62
CA LEU A 18 -12.10 3.18 0.46
C LEU A 18 -12.67 2.29 1.57
N ALA A 19 -12.56 2.74 2.83
CA ALA A 19 -13.15 2.03 3.98
C ALA A 19 -14.67 1.86 3.84
N ARG A 20 -15.37 2.92 3.40
CA ARG A 20 -16.81 2.90 3.13
C ARG A 20 -17.17 1.86 2.07
N ARG A 21 -16.37 1.73 0.99
CA ARG A 21 -16.59 0.72 -0.06
C ARG A 21 -16.41 -0.70 0.48
N VAL A 22 -15.38 -0.92 1.28
CA VAL A 22 -15.17 -2.21 1.97
C VAL A 22 -16.37 -2.55 2.83
N TYR A 23 -16.81 -1.62 3.69
CA TYR A 23 -17.95 -1.80 4.59
C TYR A 23 -19.25 -2.08 3.84
N ALA A 24 -19.56 -1.28 2.80
CA ALA A 24 -20.77 -1.39 2.01
C ALA A 24 -20.87 -2.70 1.21
N SER A 25 -19.76 -3.41 1.00
CA SER A 25 -19.76 -4.72 0.36
C SER A 25 -20.37 -5.83 1.22
N GLY A 26 -20.62 -5.58 2.52
CA GLY A 26 -21.06 -6.56 3.50
C GLY A 26 -19.95 -7.52 3.96
N TRP A 27 -18.76 -7.45 3.39
CA TRP A 27 -17.62 -8.22 3.83
C TRP A 27 -16.80 -7.40 4.83
N HIS A 28 -16.63 -7.94 6.04
CA HIS A 28 -15.92 -7.25 7.10
C HIS A 28 -14.63 -8.01 7.43
N PRO A 29 -13.44 -7.36 7.37
CA PRO A 29 -12.18 -8.01 7.71
C PRO A 29 -12.11 -8.32 9.21
N THR A 30 -11.38 -9.38 9.55
CA THR A 30 -10.94 -9.67 10.92
C THR A 30 -9.50 -9.23 11.15
N HIS A 31 -8.71 -9.14 10.07
CA HIS A 31 -7.33 -8.69 10.08
C HIS A 31 -7.10 -7.67 8.97
N LEU A 32 -6.40 -6.60 9.29
CA LEU A 32 -6.04 -5.54 8.37
C LEU A 32 -4.52 -5.37 8.35
N VAL A 33 -3.93 -5.36 7.16
CA VAL A 33 -2.49 -5.20 6.97
C VAL A 33 -2.22 -4.01 6.08
N GLY A 34 -1.46 -3.04 6.57
CA GLY A 34 -0.94 -1.93 5.78
C GLY A 34 0.44 -2.27 5.19
N LEU A 35 0.59 -2.09 3.88
CA LEU A 35 1.89 -2.26 3.25
C LEU A 35 2.77 -1.04 3.53
N TRP A 36 3.90 -1.27 4.15
CA TRP A 36 4.88 -0.22 4.37
C TRP A 36 5.69 0.02 3.07
N ARG A 37 5.73 1.26 2.55
CA ARG A 37 5.48 2.54 3.23
C ARG A 37 4.14 3.19 2.88
N GLY A 38 3.77 3.21 1.60
CA GLY A 38 2.68 4.01 1.07
C GLY A 38 1.31 3.62 1.61
N GLY A 39 1.09 2.33 1.81
CA GLY A 39 -0.15 1.82 2.38
C GLY A 39 -0.36 2.13 3.87
N ALA A 40 0.69 2.51 4.61
CA ALA A 40 0.55 2.74 6.06
C ALA A 40 -0.44 3.86 6.42
N PRO A 41 -0.35 5.10 5.87
CA PRO A 41 -1.32 6.15 6.18
C PRO A 41 -2.74 5.79 5.74
N VAL A 42 -2.89 5.11 4.61
CA VAL A 42 -4.19 4.63 4.11
C VAL A 42 -4.77 3.59 5.05
N ALA A 43 -3.96 2.60 5.47
CA ALA A 43 -4.39 1.53 6.37
C ALA A 43 -4.86 2.07 7.73
N VAL A 44 -4.16 3.05 8.31
CA VAL A 44 -4.59 3.72 9.54
C VAL A 44 -5.96 4.36 9.36
N ALA A 45 -6.17 5.13 8.30
CA ALA A 45 -7.44 5.80 8.05
C ALA A 45 -8.59 4.80 7.79
N VAL A 46 -8.31 3.72 7.05
CA VAL A 46 -9.28 2.63 6.81
C VAL A 46 -9.64 1.91 8.11
N HIS A 47 -8.64 1.58 8.94
CA HIS A 47 -8.84 0.93 10.23
C HIS A 47 -9.71 1.79 11.16
N GLU A 48 -9.36 3.06 11.35
CA GLU A 48 -10.11 3.99 12.22
C GLU A 48 -11.56 4.13 11.76
N TRP A 49 -11.79 4.27 10.45
CA TRP A 49 -13.14 4.40 9.91
C TRP A 49 -13.97 3.12 10.13
N LEU A 50 -13.39 1.94 9.88
CA LEU A 50 -14.05 0.64 10.09
C LEU A 50 -14.36 0.42 11.58
N ALA A 51 -13.41 0.73 12.47
CA ALA A 51 -13.58 0.62 13.92
C ALA A 51 -14.70 1.53 14.43
N PHE A 52 -14.77 2.79 13.94
CA PHE A 52 -15.87 3.72 14.25
C PHE A 52 -17.25 3.14 13.88
N HIS A 53 -17.31 2.32 12.80
CA HIS A 53 -18.54 1.65 12.36
C HIS A 53 -18.71 0.24 12.95
N GLY A 54 -17.97 -0.11 14.02
CA GLY A 54 -18.12 -1.35 14.76
C GLY A 54 -17.42 -2.58 14.14
N VAL A 55 -16.57 -2.40 13.11
CA VAL A 55 -15.77 -3.48 12.56
C VAL A 55 -14.41 -3.49 13.25
N ILE A 56 -14.25 -4.40 14.22
CA ILE A 56 -13.00 -4.54 14.98
C ILE A 56 -12.07 -5.48 14.22
N THR A 57 -10.85 -5.02 13.97
CA THR A 57 -9.81 -5.80 13.28
C THR A 57 -8.54 -5.87 14.11
N ASP A 58 -7.87 -7.00 14.10
CA ASP A 58 -6.44 -7.06 14.41
C ASP A 58 -5.65 -6.44 13.25
N HIS A 59 -4.54 -5.75 13.52
CA HIS A 59 -3.85 -5.00 12.49
C HIS A 59 -2.33 -4.98 12.69
N CYS A 60 -1.60 -4.99 11.60
CA CYS A 60 -0.15 -4.83 11.60
C CYS A 60 0.36 -4.24 10.29
N PRO A 61 1.52 -3.55 10.28
CA PRO A 61 2.22 -3.22 9.06
C PRO A 61 3.11 -4.39 8.63
N ILE A 62 3.26 -4.57 7.32
CA ILE A 62 4.29 -5.42 6.72
C ILE A 62 5.11 -4.62 5.72
N ARG A 63 6.35 -5.03 5.49
CA ARG A 63 7.24 -4.34 4.58
C ARG A 63 7.44 -5.14 3.30
N THR A 64 7.26 -4.47 2.15
CA THR A 64 7.66 -5.01 0.85
C THR A 64 8.86 -4.24 0.29
N ARG A 65 9.81 -4.97 -0.32
CA ARG A 65 10.99 -4.39 -0.96
C ARG A 65 11.21 -5.04 -2.31
N SER A 66 11.24 -4.22 -3.37
CA SER A 66 11.61 -4.70 -4.71
C SER A 66 13.12 -4.74 -4.84
N TYR A 67 13.66 -5.86 -5.28
CA TYR A 67 15.07 -6.02 -5.64
C TYR A 67 15.16 -6.34 -7.12
N THR A 68 16.03 -5.60 -7.82
CA THR A 68 16.44 -5.96 -9.16
C THR A 68 17.84 -6.56 -9.06
N ALA A 69 17.96 -7.87 -9.18
CA ALA A 69 19.27 -8.51 -9.24
C ALA A 69 19.95 -8.21 -10.59
N ILE A 70 21.28 -8.06 -10.57
CA ILE A 70 22.06 -7.82 -11.81
C ILE A 70 21.87 -9.02 -12.73
N GLY A 71 21.23 -8.80 -13.90
CA GLY A 71 20.96 -9.82 -14.92
C GLY A 71 19.55 -10.45 -14.87
N GLU A 72 18.67 -10.06 -13.96
CA GLU A 72 17.26 -10.49 -13.94
C GLU A 72 16.34 -9.48 -14.62
N GLN A 73 15.43 -9.96 -15.46
CA GLN A 73 14.43 -9.13 -16.15
C GLN A 73 13.22 -8.77 -15.29
N ALA A 74 13.05 -9.42 -14.13
CA ALA A 74 11.93 -9.18 -13.22
C ALA A 74 12.44 -8.87 -11.82
N ALA A 75 11.92 -7.78 -11.21
CA ALA A 75 12.19 -7.47 -9.81
C ALA A 75 11.53 -8.51 -8.90
N THR A 76 12.31 -9.14 -8.03
CA THR A 76 11.79 -9.98 -6.94
C THR A 76 11.33 -9.09 -5.81
N VAL A 77 10.17 -9.39 -5.21
CA VAL A 77 9.65 -8.66 -4.06
C VAL A 77 9.88 -9.47 -2.79
N ALA A 78 10.73 -8.97 -1.90
CA ALA A 78 10.88 -9.53 -0.56
C ALA A 78 9.81 -8.97 0.37
N VAL A 79 9.32 -9.82 1.28
CA VAL A 79 8.30 -9.48 2.28
C VAL A 79 8.85 -9.75 3.67
N ASP A 80 8.85 -8.71 4.52
CA ASP A 80 9.36 -8.76 5.89
C ASP A 80 8.23 -8.43 6.89
N GLY A 81 8.33 -8.98 8.12
CA GLY A 81 7.42 -8.67 9.22
C GLY A 81 6.12 -9.47 9.21
N LEU A 82 6.09 -10.64 8.58
CA LEU A 82 4.92 -11.53 8.53
C LEU A 82 4.74 -12.37 9.80
N GLU A 83 5.75 -12.51 10.64
CA GLU A 83 5.76 -13.45 11.77
C GLU A 83 4.59 -13.22 12.74
N PRO A 84 4.28 -11.99 13.19
CA PRO A 84 3.15 -11.77 14.09
C PRO A 84 1.81 -12.12 13.44
N LEU A 85 1.65 -11.81 12.15
CA LEU A 85 0.45 -12.09 11.39
C LEU A 85 0.25 -13.60 11.20
N VAL A 86 1.30 -14.31 10.76
CA VAL A 86 1.26 -15.76 10.55
C VAL A 86 0.93 -16.53 11.85
N ALA A 87 1.32 -15.98 13.01
CA ALA A 87 1.04 -16.60 14.29
C ALA A 87 -0.47 -16.64 14.64
N VAL A 88 -1.24 -15.66 14.17
CA VAL A 88 -2.66 -15.48 14.55
C VAL A 88 -3.65 -15.88 13.45
N LEU A 89 -3.22 -15.90 12.19
CA LEU A 89 -4.11 -16.24 11.07
C LEU A 89 -4.63 -17.67 11.14
N GLN A 90 -5.91 -17.82 10.78
CA GLN A 90 -6.62 -19.09 10.65
C GLN A 90 -7.41 -19.11 9.34
N PRO A 91 -7.87 -20.27 8.83
CA PRO A 91 -8.65 -20.36 7.59
C PRO A 91 -9.91 -19.48 7.59
N GLU A 92 -10.54 -19.27 8.74
CA GLU A 92 -11.72 -18.43 8.91
C GLU A 92 -11.41 -16.94 8.98
N SER A 93 -10.12 -16.56 9.07
CA SER A 93 -9.71 -15.17 9.06
C SER A 93 -10.08 -14.52 7.73
N ARG A 94 -10.55 -13.28 7.79
CA ARG A 94 -10.79 -12.43 6.63
C ARG A 94 -9.74 -11.35 6.60
N LEU A 95 -8.78 -11.49 5.68
CA LEU A 95 -7.61 -10.63 5.60
C LEU A 95 -7.80 -9.52 4.57
N LEU A 96 -7.66 -8.26 4.99
CA LEU A 96 -7.61 -7.09 4.12
C LEU A 96 -6.17 -6.57 4.00
N LEU A 97 -5.60 -6.60 2.80
CA LEU A 97 -4.32 -5.98 2.48
C LEU A 97 -4.56 -4.58 1.91
N VAL A 98 -3.95 -3.56 2.52
CA VAL A 98 -4.17 -2.15 2.17
C VAL A 98 -2.87 -1.54 1.67
N ASP A 99 -2.95 -0.86 0.51
CA ASP A 99 -1.85 -0.06 -0.04
C ASP A 99 -2.38 1.27 -0.58
N ASP A 100 -1.51 2.21 -0.91
CA ASP A 100 -1.90 3.49 -1.51
C ASP A 100 -2.28 3.34 -2.98
N ILE A 101 -1.53 2.54 -3.74
CA ILE A 101 -1.76 2.28 -5.16
C ILE A 101 -1.56 0.80 -5.52
N PHE A 102 -2.46 0.29 -6.35
CA PHE A 102 -2.25 -0.94 -7.10
C PHE A 102 -1.69 -0.59 -8.48
N ASP A 103 -0.37 -0.54 -8.61
CA ASP A 103 0.29 -0.33 -9.89
C ASP A 103 0.39 -1.66 -10.66
N SER A 104 1.50 -2.38 -10.58
CA SER A 104 1.64 -3.69 -11.22
C SER A 104 0.94 -4.83 -10.46
N GLY A 105 0.66 -4.65 -9.17
CA GLY A 105 0.13 -5.66 -8.27
C GLY A 105 1.17 -6.66 -7.72
N ARG A 106 2.45 -6.51 -8.08
CA ARG A 106 3.52 -7.43 -7.68
C ARG A 106 3.70 -7.48 -6.16
N SER A 107 3.68 -6.34 -5.47
CA SER A 107 3.84 -6.29 -4.01
C SER A 107 2.74 -7.07 -3.29
N LEU A 108 1.49 -6.82 -3.65
CA LEU A 108 0.34 -7.52 -3.05
C LEU A 108 0.35 -9.02 -3.38
N ALA A 109 0.70 -9.40 -4.61
CA ALA A 109 0.83 -10.79 -5.00
C ALA A 109 1.95 -11.50 -4.21
N ALA A 110 3.10 -10.87 -4.04
CA ALA A 110 4.20 -11.41 -3.26
C ALA A 110 3.83 -11.62 -1.78
N VAL A 111 3.05 -10.70 -1.20
CA VAL A 111 2.53 -10.86 0.17
C VAL A 111 1.62 -12.06 0.29
N VAL A 112 0.68 -12.23 -0.65
CA VAL A 112 -0.25 -13.37 -0.66
C VAL A 112 0.52 -14.69 -0.80
N GLU A 113 1.54 -14.74 -1.66
CA GLU A 113 2.35 -15.93 -1.85
C GLU A 113 3.19 -16.27 -0.61
N ALA A 114 3.86 -15.27 -0.02
CA ALA A 114 4.62 -15.44 1.21
C ALA A 114 3.74 -15.88 2.40
N LEU A 115 2.50 -15.39 2.48
CA LEU A 115 1.53 -15.85 3.48
C LEU A 115 1.11 -17.30 3.21
N ARG A 116 0.85 -17.67 1.96
CA ARG A 116 0.49 -19.04 1.57
C ARG A 116 1.58 -20.04 1.95
N GLU A 117 2.83 -19.71 1.67
CA GLU A 117 3.98 -20.55 2.04
C GLU A 117 4.14 -20.70 3.55
N ARG A 118 3.96 -19.61 4.33
CA ARG A 118 4.21 -19.60 5.77
C ARG A 118 3.03 -20.10 6.62
N CYS A 119 1.81 -19.83 6.20
CA CYS A 119 0.60 -20.26 6.91
C CYS A 119 0.26 -21.74 6.60
N GLY A 120 0.58 -22.24 5.40
CA GLY A 120 0.18 -23.58 4.98
C GLY A 120 -1.34 -23.76 5.08
N GLU A 121 -1.78 -24.78 5.82
CA GLU A 121 -3.21 -25.08 6.03
C GLU A 121 -3.97 -23.99 6.80
N ARG A 122 -3.27 -23.08 7.52
CA ARG A 122 -3.87 -21.96 8.22
C ARG A 122 -4.04 -20.72 7.34
N MET A 123 -3.74 -20.80 6.03
CA MET A 123 -3.95 -19.68 5.13
C MET A 123 -5.41 -19.25 5.11
N PRO A 124 -5.72 -17.95 5.31
CA PRO A 124 -7.09 -17.45 5.19
C PRO A 124 -7.71 -17.81 3.84
N LEU A 125 -8.95 -18.30 3.89
CA LEU A 125 -9.73 -18.60 2.67
C LEU A 125 -10.14 -17.32 1.94
N GLU A 126 -10.26 -16.21 2.68
CA GLU A 126 -10.64 -14.92 2.13
C GLU A 126 -9.55 -13.88 2.35
N VAL A 127 -8.86 -13.54 1.26
CA VAL A 127 -7.90 -12.43 1.20
C VAL A 127 -8.38 -11.42 0.17
N ARG A 128 -8.59 -10.18 0.60
CA ARG A 128 -8.96 -9.07 -0.28
C ARG A 128 -7.93 -7.95 -0.22
N THR A 129 -7.86 -7.18 -1.30
CA THR A 129 -6.94 -6.07 -1.45
C THR A 129 -7.71 -4.77 -1.63
N ALA A 130 -7.24 -3.70 -1.00
CA ALA A 130 -7.85 -2.38 -1.07
C ALA A 130 -6.77 -1.32 -1.30
N THR A 131 -6.97 -0.47 -2.30
CA THR A 131 -6.05 0.63 -2.63
C THR A 131 -6.84 1.89 -2.95
N VAL A 132 -6.27 3.06 -2.66
CA VAL A 132 -6.90 4.31 -3.06
C VAL A 132 -6.87 4.45 -4.57
N TYR A 133 -5.72 4.18 -5.17
CA TYR A 133 -5.52 4.25 -6.61
C TYR A 133 -5.28 2.88 -7.23
N TYR A 134 -5.69 2.75 -8.49
CA TYR A 134 -5.44 1.59 -9.34
C TYR A 134 -4.96 2.05 -10.71
N HIS A 135 -3.87 1.44 -11.21
CA HIS A 135 -3.33 1.68 -12.55
C HIS A 135 -3.60 0.48 -13.47
N PRO A 136 -4.74 0.43 -14.19
CA PRO A 136 -5.11 -0.73 -15.01
C PRO A 136 -4.07 -1.06 -16.08
N GLY A 137 -3.46 -0.03 -16.68
CA GLY A 137 -2.47 -0.16 -17.76
C GLY A 137 -1.15 -0.78 -17.35
N HIS A 138 -0.78 -0.73 -16.07
CA HIS A 138 0.47 -1.30 -15.56
C HIS A 138 0.30 -2.69 -14.92
N ARG A 139 -0.94 -3.14 -14.78
CA ARG A 139 -1.25 -4.39 -14.11
C ARG A 139 -0.56 -5.60 -14.76
N VAL A 140 0.22 -6.33 -13.96
CA VAL A 140 0.83 -7.63 -14.31
C VAL A 140 0.14 -8.77 -13.57
N ALA A 141 -0.38 -8.50 -12.35
CA ALA A 141 -1.15 -9.47 -11.59
C ALA A 141 -2.41 -9.92 -12.35
N PRO A 142 -2.86 -11.19 -12.18
CA PRO A 142 -4.02 -11.73 -12.92
C PRO A 142 -5.31 -10.94 -12.69
N HIS A 143 -5.48 -10.38 -11.48
CA HIS A 143 -6.64 -9.61 -11.09
C HIS A 143 -6.24 -8.23 -10.57
N GLY A 144 -7.13 -7.23 -10.70
CA GLY A 144 -7.00 -5.93 -10.05
C GLY A 144 -7.28 -6.02 -8.54
N PRO A 145 -7.25 -4.88 -7.83
CA PRO A 145 -7.58 -4.85 -6.42
C PRO A 145 -9.07 -5.18 -6.20
N SER A 146 -9.40 -5.77 -5.04
CA SER A 146 -10.80 -6.07 -4.68
C SER A 146 -11.62 -4.79 -4.49
N TYR A 147 -10.96 -3.74 -3.99
CA TYR A 147 -11.53 -2.41 -3.77
C TYR A 147 -10.52 -1.35 -4.19
N HIS A 148 -10.99 -0.32 -4.87
CA HIS A 148 -10.22 0.89 -5.15
C HIS A 148 -11.17 2.10 -5.24
N VAL A 149 -10.63 3.31 -5.15
CA VAL A 149 -11.42 4.54 -5.24
C VAL A 149 -11.29 5.15 -6.63
N HIS A 150 -10.07 5.30 -7.12
CA HIS A 150 -9.76 5.93 -8.40
C HIS A 150 -8.97 5.01 -9.31
N GLU A 151 -9.23 5.12 -10.62
CA GLU A 151 -8.29 4.64 -11.64
C GLU A 151 -7.41 5.80 -12.11
N THR A 152 -6.19 5.50 -12.51
CA THR A 152 -5.23 6.50 -13.00
C THR A 152 -4.34 5.93 -14.10
N ASP A 153 -3.87 6.81 -14.97
CA ASP A 153 -2.84 6.56 -15.98
C ASP A 153 -1.59 7.46 -15.77
N CYS A 154 -1.63 8.32 -14.73
CA CYS A 154 -0.58 9.25 -14.40
C CYS A 154 0.38 8.70 -13.34
N TRP A 155 1.60 9.24 -13.30
CA TRP A 155 2.50 9.01 -12.18
C TRP A 155 2.03 9.80 -10.97
N LEU A 156 1.66 9.12 -9.88
CA LEU A 156 1.22 9.76 -8.65
C LEU A 156 2.40 10.03 -7.72
N VAL A 157 2.38 11.22 -7.12
CA VAL A 157 3.30 11.61 -6.05
C VAL A 157 2.46 11.80 -4.78
N PHE A 158 2.60 10.87 -3.87
CA PHE A 158 1.82 10.87 -2.62
C PHE A 158 2.34 11.91 -1.62
N PRO A 159 1.49 12.42 -0.70
CA PRO A 159 1.90 13.47 0.25
C PRO A 159 3.08 13.06 1.14
N HIS A 160 3.20 11.79 1.48
CA HIS A 160 4.30 11.24 2.30
C HIS A 160 5.58 10.96 1.51
N GLU A 161 5.60 11.11 0.17
CA GLU A 161 6.78 10.85 -0.65
C GLU A 161 7.64 12.10 -0.82
N LEU A 162 8.92 11.99 -0.48
CA LEU A 162 9.95 13.02 -0.75
C LEU A 162 11.12 12.44 -1.56
N LEU A 163 11.34 11.13 -1.46
CA LEU A 163 12.42 10.46 -2.21
C LEU A 163 12.13 10.46 -3.71
N GLY A 164 13.09 10.89 -4.50
CA GLY A 164 12.97 11.00 -5.96
C GLY A 164 12.34 12.31 -6.44
N LEU A 165 12.09 13.27 -5.52
CA LEU A 165 11.75 14.65 -5.84
C LEU A 165 12.98 15.54 -5.67
N ASP A 166 13.12 16.52 -6.55
CA ASP A 166 14.11 17.56 -6.38
C ASP A 166 13.60 18.68 -5.44
N ARG A 167 14.51 19.60 -5.06
CA ARG A 167 14.17 20.69 -4.15
C ARG A 167 13.12 21.65 -4.73
N ALA A 168 13.16 21.90 -6.04
CA ALA A 168 12.21 22.79 -6.70
C ALA A 168 10.81 22.17 -6.76
N GLU A 169 10.71 20.88 -7.02
CA GLU A 169 9.45 20.13 -6.95
C GLU A 169 8.84 20.19 -5.53
N ILE A 170 9.67 19.96 -4.50
CA ILE A 170 9.17 20.02 -3.10
C ILE A 170 8.68 21.43 -2.77
N LEU A 171 9.44 22.48 -3.09
CA LEU A 171 9.03 23.87 -2.83
C LEU A 171 7.74 24.26 -3.57
N SER A 172 7.53 23.72 -4.79
CA SER A 172 6.38 24.05 -5.61
C SER A 172 5.12 23.28 -5.23
N TYR A 173 5.26 22.01 -4.89
CA TYR A 173 4.10 21.11 -4.70
C TYR A 173 3.91 20.62 -3.27
N LYS A 174 4.87 20.85 -2.38
CA LYS A 174 4.82 20.46 -0.96
C LYS A 174 5.42 21.58 -0.08
N PRO A 175 4.87 22.81 -0.17
CA PRO A 175 5.45 23.98 0.49
C PRO A 175 5.46 23.88 2.02
N GLU A 176 4.63 23.00 2.60
CA GLU A 176 4.57 22.72 4.03
C GLU A 176 5.77 21.90 4.55
N VAL A 177 6.58 21.28 3.67
CA VAL A 177 7.75 20.48 4.09
C VAL A 177 8.88 21.41 4.57
N PRO A 178 9.28 21.32 5.85
CA PRO A 178 10.39 22.12 6.38
C PRO A 178 11.72 21.62 5.82
N LEU A 179 12.19 22.25 4.74
CA LEU A 179 13.48 21.93 4.14
C LEU A 179 14.62 22.57 4.96
N GLY A 180 15.32 21.75 5.74
CA GLY A 180 16.57 22.12 6.39
C GLY A 180 17.73 22.27 5.40
N PRO A 181 18.96 22.64 5.86
CA PRO A 181 20.16 22.62 5.05
C PRO A 181 20.44 21.18 4.58
N LEU A 182 20.71 21.01 3.29
CA LEU A 182 21.14 19.73 2.74
C LEU A 182 22.51 19.35 3.33
N ARG A 183 22.69 18.11 3.72
CA ARG A 183 24.04 17.60 4.01
C ARG A 183 24.86 17.59 2.73
N SER A 184 26.12 18.00 2.80
CA SER A 184 27.03 18.18 1.67
C SER A 184 27.38 16.91 0.86
N SER A 185 26.73 15.79 1.12
CA SER A 185 26.98 14.48 0.50
C SER A 185 25.72 13.85 -0.11
N GLN A 186 24.64 14.57 -0.31
CA GLN A 186 23.45 14.04 -0.99
C GLN A 186 23.48 14.38 -2.49
N GLU A 187 24.20 13.56 -3.25
CA GLU A 187 23.83 13.30 -4.64
C GLU A 187 22.43 12.63 -4.66
N PRO A 188 21.60 12.89 -5.68
CA PRO A 188 20.26 12.31 -5.75
C PRO A 188 20.36 10.78 -5.68
N HIS A 189 19.81 10.19 -4.62
CA HIS A 189 19.68 8.76 -4.54
C HIS A 189 18.71 8.30 -5.62
N GLU A 190 19.23 7.63 -6.66
CA GLU A 190 18.38 6.82 -7.53
C GLU A 190 17.56 5.87 -6.66
N LYS A 191 16.26 5.75 -6.97
CA LYS A 191 15.38 4.80 -6.29
C LYS A 191 15.98 3.40 -6.40
N PRO A 192 16.14 2.65 -5.30
CA PRO A 192 16.50 1.24 -5.35
C PRO A 192 15.42 0.41 -6.04
#